data_ce75700ba531f0ea785ea463656b581d
#
_entry.id   ce75700ba531f0ea785ea463656b581d
#
_cell.length_a   1.000
_cell.length_b   1.000
_cell.length_c   1.000
_cell.angle_alpha   90.00
_cell.angle_beta   90.00
_cell.angle_gamma   90.00
#
_symmetry.space_group_name_H-M   'P 1'
#
loop_
_entity.id
_entity.type
_entity.pdbx_description
1 polymer ?
#
loop_
_entity_poly.entity_id
_entity_poly.type
_entity_poly.pdbx_seq_one_letter_code
_entity_poly.pdbx_strand_id
1 'polypeptide(L)'
;KDLTAKEFLEVVEKHGQDGVDFVTIHAGLNREAVETVKRNKRLTNIVSRGGSLLFAWMEINNAENPFFEYYDELLDICAKYDITLSLGDALRPGSINDASDASQIKELITLGELTKRAWEKNVQVIIEGPGHMALNEIEANMVMQKRLCHGAPFYVLGPLVTDVAPGYDHITSAIGGAIA
;
A
#
# COMPACT_ATOMS: atom_id res chain seq x y z
N LYS A 1 10.99 -7.19 15.72
CA LYS A 1 10.55 -6.31 16.82
C LYS A 1 11.66 -5.39 17.31
N ASP A 2 12.91 -5.78 17.11
CA ASP A 2 14.10 -5.13 17.69
C ASP A 2 14.68 -4.02 16.77
N LEU A 3 14.15 -3.85 15.57
CA LEU A 3 14.56 -2.77 14.65
C LEU A 3 14.11 -1.41 15.16
N THR A 4 14.99 -0.43 15.12
CA THR A 4 14.67 0.98 15.35
C THR A 4 14.16 1.66 14.06
N ALA A 5 13.47 2.77 14.19
CA ALA A 5 13.01 3.55 13.04
C ALA A 5 14.16 3.93 12.08
N LYS A 6 15.33 4.26 12.64
CA LYS A 6 16.52 4.58 11.85
C LYS A 6 17.02 3.41 11.02
N GLU A 7 17.03 2.20 11.57
CA GLU A 7 17.47 1.00 10.85
C GLU A 7 16.56 0.67 9.66
N PHE A 8 15.24 0.98 9.73
CA PHE A 8 14.35 0.86 8.57
C PHE A 8 14.82 1.74 7.41
N LEU A 9 15.16 3.00 7.67
CA LEU A 9 15.66 3.93 6.64
C LEU A 9 17.05 3.55 6.12
N GLU A 10 17.94 3.08 7.00
CA GLU A 10 19.28 2.58 6.61
C GLU A 10 19.19 1.40 5.64
N VAL A 11 18.18 0.53 5.78
CA VAL A 11 17.95 -0.56 4.82
C VAL A 11 17.56 -0.01 3.45
N VAL A 12 16.67 0.99 3.39
CA VAL A 12 16.30 1.62 2.11
C VAL A 12 17.52 2.29 1.47
N GLU A 13 18.34 2.99 2.25
CA GLU A 13 19.56 3.61 1.73
C GLU A 13 20.56 2.57 1.18
N LYS A 14 20.72 1.42 1.82
CA LYS A 14 21.54 0.32 1.29
C LYS A 14 21.01 -0.18 -0.05
N HIS A 15 19.69 -0.35 -0.20
CA HIS A 15 19.11 -0.71 -1.48
C HIS A 15 19.37 0.35 -2.56
N GLY A 16 19.32 1.64 -2.19
CA GLY A 16 19.71 2.72 -3.10
C GLY A 16 21.17 2.64 -3.53
N GLN A 17 22.09 2.33 -2.59
CA GLN A 17 23.53 2.11 -2.89
C GLN A 17 23.74 0.91 -3.81
N ASP A 18 22.90 -0.13 -3.68
CA ASP A 18 22.94 -1.32 -4.54
C ASP A 18 22.35 -1.06 -5.95
N GLY A 19 21.74 0.11 -6.17
CA GLY A 19 21.24 0.55 -7.47
C GLY A 19 19.87 0.00 -7.83
N VAL A 20 18.96 -0.16 -6.87
CA VAL A 20 17.59 -0.54 -7.18
C VAL A 20 16.82 0.64 -7.79
N ASP A 21 15.94 0.37 -8.76
CA ASP A 21 15.15 1.39 -9.46
C ASP A 21 13.87 1.76 -8.70
N PHE A 22 13.34 0.85 -7.88
CA PHE A 22 12.17 1.12 -7.04
C PHE A 22 12.16 0.28 -5.77
N VAL A 23 11.42 0.74 -4.78
CA VAL A 23 11.17 0.00 -3.52
C VAL A 23 9.69 0.04 -3.17
N THR A 24 9.17 -1.09 -2.66
CA THR A 24 7.81 -1.16 -2.11
C THR A 24 7.84 -0.84 -0.62
N ILE A 25 7.12 0.20 -0.22
CA ILE A 25 7.08 0.72 1.15
C ILE A 25 5.63 0.91 1.60
N HIS A 26 5.24 0.31 2.71
CA HIS A 26 3.91 0.44 3.31
C HIS A 26 3.80 1.70 4.19
N ALA A 27 4.02 2.88 3.62
CA ALA A 27 3.96 4.14 4.36
C ALA A 27 2.52 4.58 4.73
N GLY A 28 1.50 4.06 4.03
CA GLY A 28 0.09 4.40 4.29
C GLY A 28 -0.50 3.84 5.58
N LEU A 29 0.14 2.81 6.16
CA LEU A 29 -0.26 2.20 7.43
C LEU A 29 0.23 3.07 8.60
N ASN A 30 -0.59 3.99 9.08
CA ASN A 30 -0.32 4.82 10.25
C ASN A 30 -1.17 4.39 11.47
N ARG A 31 -0.96 5.02 12.64
CA ARG A 31 -1.72 4.70 13.87
C ARG A 31 -3.23 4.85 13.70
N GLU A 32 -3.69 5.82 12.93
CA GLU A 32 -5.12 6.00 12.65
C GLU A 32 -5.69 4.84 11.83
N ALA A 33 -4.94 4.35 10.84
CA ALA A 33 -5.28 3.18 10.05
C ALA A 33 -5.31 1.91 10.93
N VAL A 34 -4.35 1.76 11.86
CA VAL A 34 -4.32 0.66 12.85
C VAL A 34 -5.61 0.64 13.69
N GLU A 35 -6.05 1.78 14.20
CA GLU A 35 -7.30 1.85 14.95
C GLU A 35 -8.53 1.52 14.10
N THR A 36 -8.50 1.87 12.82
CA THR A 36 -9.58 1.50 11.89
C THR A 36 -9.63 -0.02 11.69
N VAL A 37 -8.49 -0.68 11.51
CA VAL A 37 -8.40 -2.14 11.40
C VAL A 37 -8.95 -2.84 12.65
N LYS A 38 -8.60 -2.36 13.84
CA LYS A 38 -9.10 -2.94 15.11
C LYS A 38 -10.62 -2.87 15.27
N ARG A 39 -11.24 -1.83 14.70
CA ARG A 39 -12.71 -1.64 14.72
C ARG A 39 -13.41 -2.40 13.61
N ASN A 40 -12.71 -2.64 12.53
CA ASN A 40 -13.23 -3.27 11.32
C ASN A 40 -13.11 -4.81 11.45
N LYS A 41 -14.22 -5.51 11.34
CA LYS A 41 -14.24 -6.97 11.44
C LYS A 41 -14.04 -7.59 10.06
N ARG A 42 -12.80 -7.69 9.61
CA ARG A 42 -12.44 -8.36 8.37
C ARG A 42 -12.50 -9.87 8.48
N LEU A 43 -12.87 -10.52 7.39
CA LEU A 43 -12.83 -11.97 7.27
C LEU A 43 -11.38 -12.49 7.23
N THR A 44 -10.52 -11.83 6.47
CA THR A 44 -9.14 -12.26 6.21
C THR A 44 -8.06 -11.41 6.90
N ASN A 45 -8.48 -10.41 7.70
CA ASN A 45 -7.57 -9.52 8.43
C ASN A 45 -6.58 -8.77 7.52
N ILE A 46 -5.28 -8.72 7.87
CA ILE A 46 -4.20 -8.10 7.09
C ILE A 46 -3.46 -9.20 6.33
N VAL A 47 -3.65 -9.26 5.02
CA VAL A 47 -3.05 -10.31 4.17
C VAL A 47 -1.70 -9.91 3.58
N SER A 48 -1.35 -8.63 3.61
CA SER A 48 -0.02 -8.17 3.24
C SER A 48 1.01 -8.63 4.25
N ARG A 49 2.04 -9.38 3.81
CA ARG A 49 3.12 -9.82 4.70
C ARG A 49 3.87 -8.63 5.30
N GLY A 50 4.29 -7.67 4.48
CA GLY A 50 4.96 -6.45 4.95
C GLY A 50 4.06 -5.62 5.85
N GLY A 51 2.79 -5.44 5.46
CA GLY A 51 1.79 -4.70 6.24
C GLY A 51 1.54 -5.33 7.60
N SER A 52 1.38 -6.66 7.69
CA SER A 52 1.13 -7.35 8.96
C SER A 52 2.35 -7.32 9.90
N LEU A 53 3.55 -7.43 9.36
CA LEU A 53 4.79 -7.31 10.16
C LEU A 53 4.98 -5.89 10.70
N LEU A 54 4.70 -4.89 9.88
CA LEU A 54 4.78 -3.48 10.28
C LEU A 54 3.71 -3.13 11.32
N PHE A 55 2.47 -3.60 11.11
CA PHE A 55 1.40 -3.48 12.10
C PHE A 55 1.82 -4.09 13.46
N ALA A 56 2.37 -5.30 13.45
CA ALA A 56 2.85 -5.95 14.66
C ALA A 56 4.00 -5.18 15.32
N TRP A 57 4.92 -4.64 14.54
CA TRP A 57 6.00 -3.80 15.04
C TRP A 57 5.47 -2.53 15.74
N MET A 58 4.52 -1.84 15.11
CA MET A 58 3.86 -0.64 15.68
C MET A 58 3.17 -0.94 17.00
N GLU A 59 2.46 -2.06 17.09
CA GLU A 59 1.75 -2.47 18.31
C GLU A 59 2.72 -2.88 19.44
N ILE A 60 3.74 -3.68 19.13
CA ILE A 60 4.72 -4.14 20.12
C ILE A 60 5.53 -2.98 20.70
N ASN A 61 5.93 -2.03 19.85
CA ASN A 61 6.76 -0.90 20.26
C ASN A 61 5.94 0.32 20.69
N ASN A 62 4.61 0.27 20.56
CA ASN A 62 3.70 1.39 20.77
C ASN A 62 4.17 2.67 20.04
N ALA A 63 4.63 2.51 18.81
CA ALA A 63 5.23 3.55 17.99
C ALA A 63 4.46 3.77 16.68
N GLU A 64 4.69 4.89 16.03
CA GLU A 64 4.20 5.16 14.68
C GLU A 64 5.00 4.34 13.67
N ASN A 65 4.44 4.13 12.48
CA ASN A 65 5.12 3.55 11.36
C ASN A 65 6.34 4.39 10.97
N PRO A 66 7.57 3.84 11.01
CA PRO A 66 8.77 4.61 10.69
C PRO A 66 8.75 5.25 9.29
N PHE A 67 8.17 4.57 8.30
CA PHE A 67 8.07 5.08 6.94
C PHE A 67 7.02 6.19 6.78
N PHE A 68 6.05 6.28 7.67
CA PHE A 68 5.11 7.38 7.73
C PHE A 68 5.68 8.55 8.54
N GLU A 69 6.25 8.28 9.71
CA GLU A 69 6.79 9.28 10.63
C GLU A 69 7.98 10.03 10.02
N TYR A 70 8.90 9.29 9.40
CA TYR A 70 10.12 9.83 8.76
C TYR A 70 10.01 9.82 7.24
N TYR A 71 8.82 10.17 6.72
CA TYR A 71 8.56 10.11 5.29
C TYR A 71 9.43 11.07 4.49
N ASP A 72 9.73 12.26 5.03
CA ASP A 72 10.58 13.24 4.34
C ASP A 72 12.03 12.77 4.20
N GLU A 73 12.56 12.10 5.22
CA GLU A 73 13.88 11.48 5.17
C GLU A 73 13.92 10.30 4.18
N LEU A 74 12.85 9.51 4.12
CA LEU A 74 12.69 8.47 3.10
C LEU A 74 12.71 9.08 1.69
N LEU A 75 12.00 10.19 1.47
CA LEU A 75 11.99 10.88 0.20
C LEU A 75 13.36 11.44 -0.18
N ASP A 76 14.13 11.95 0.80
CA ASP A 76 15.49 12.43 0.57
C ASP A 76 16.43 11.29 0.09
N ILE A 77 16.28 10.08 0.65
CA ILE A 77 16.98 8.89 0.17
C ILE A 77 16.55 8.56 -1.26
N CYS A 78 15.23 8.52 -1.54
CA CYS A 78 14.72 8.21 -2.86
C CYS A 78 15.18 9.22 -3.92
N ALA A 79 15.14 10.51 -3.62
CA ALA A 79 15.62 11.54 -4.52
C ALA A 79 17.15 11.45 -4.78
N LYS A 80 17.93 11.10 -3.76
CA LYS A 80 19.39 10.93 -3.87
C LYS A 80 19.81 9.82 -4.81
N TYR A 81 19.06 8.71 -4.83
CA TYR A 81 19.40 7.51 -5.60
C TYR A 81 18.46 7.27 -6.80
N ASP A 82 17.59 8.23 -7.12
CA ASP A 82 16.61 8.14 -8.22
C ASP A 82 15.69 6.90 -8.09
N ILE A 83 15.21 6.65 -6.86
CA ILE A 83 14.36 5.50 -6.54
C ILE A 83 12.89 5.90 -6.68
N THR A 84 12.12 5.14 -7.46
CA THR A 84 10.66 5.24 -7.47
C THR A 84 10.06 4.58 -6.23
N LEU A 85 9.11 5.24 -5.56
CA LEU A 85 8.33 4.64 -4.48
C LEU A 85 7.11 3.89 -5.03
N SER A 86 7.07 2.58 -4.81
CA SER A 86 5.83 1.81 -4.86
C SER A 86 5.19 1.88 -3.49
N LEU A 87 4.19 2.75 -3.33
CA LEU A 87 3.46 2.94 -2.08
C LEU A 87 2.50 1.76 -1.88
N GLY A 88 2.94 0.81 -1.05
CA GLY A 88 2.27 -0.45 -0.83
C GLY A 88 0.98 -0.33 -0.04
N ASP A 89 0.00 -1.13 -0.40
CA ASP A 89 -1.30 -1.25 0.24
C ASP A 89 -1.27 -2.32 1.36
N ALA A 90 -0.83 -1.93 2.54
CA ALA A 90 -0.79 -2.81 3.71
C ALA A 90 -2.17 -3.39 4.06
N LEU A 91 -3.21 -2.61 3.82
CA LEU A 91 -4.60 -2.93 4.17
C LEU A 91 -5.44 -3.35 2.96
N ARG A 92 -4.82 -3.85 1.87
CA ARG A 92 -5.59 -4.45 0.77
C ARG A 92 -6.46 -5.59 1.27
N PRO A 93 -7.67 -5.79 0.70
CA PRO A 93 -8.54 -6.90 1.09
C PRO A 93 -7.95 -8.24 0.62
N GLY A 94 -8.14 -9.28 1.41
CA GLY A 94 -7.76 -10.66 1.07
C GLY A 94 -8.95 -11.51 0.62
N SER A 95 -10.14 -10.93 0.58
CA SER A 95 -11.37 -11.55 0.09
C SER A 95 -12.32 -10.49 -0.45
N ILE A 96 -13.27 -10.90 -1.28
CA ILE A 96 -14.33 -10.01 -1.79
C ILE A 96 -15.14 -9.38 -0.64
N ASN A 97 -15.34 -10.12 0.44
CA ASN A 97 -16.07 -9.63 1.62
C ASN A 97 -15.45 -8.39 2.26
N ASP A 98 -14.15 -8.28 2.21
CA ASP A 98 -13.37 -7.22 2.85
C ASP A 98 -13.04 -6.06 1.88
N ALA A 99 -13.42 -6.19 0.60
CA ALA A 99 -13.14 -5.19 -0.43
C ALA A 99 -13.91 -3.88 -0.15
N SER A 100 -13.27 -2.76 -0.47
CA SER A 100 -13.82 -1.39 -0.33
C SER A 100 -14.24 -1.04 1.11
N ASP A 101 -13.65 -1.70 2.09
CA ASP A 101 -13.94 -1.42 3.49
C ASP A 101 -13.25 -0.13 4.00
N ALA A 102 -13.61 0.27 5.21
CA ALA A 102 -13.07 1.50 5.82
C ALA A 102 -11.54 1.48 5.96
N SER A 103 -10.93 0.31 6.17
CA SER A 103 -9.48 0.17 6.31
C SER A 103 -8.75 0.39 4.99
N GLN A 104 -9.25 -0.22 3.91
CA GLN A 104 -8.71 -0.02 2.55
C GLN A 104 -8.81 1.45 2.13
N ILE A 105 -9.98 2.07 2.31
CA ILE A 105 -10.22 3.45 1.90
C ILE A 105 -9.40 4.44 2.75
N LYS A 106 -9.29 4.19 4.06
CA LYS A 106 -8.46 5.03 4.95
C LYS A 106 -7.00 5.05 4.51
N GLU A 107 -6.45 3.88 4.21
CA GLU A 107 -5.07 3.79 3.70
C GLU A 107 -4.92 4.52 2.36
N LEU A 108 -5.86 4.33 1.43
CA LEU A 108 -5.83 4.99 0.11
C LEU A 108 -5.81 6.52 0.22
N ILE A 109 -6.58 7.10 1.16
CA ILE A 109 -6.56 8.55 1.43
C ILE A 109 -5.16 8.97 1.87
N THR A 110 -4.55 8.25 2.81
CA THR A 110 -3.20 8.53 3.29
C THR A 110 -2.17 8.42 2.16
N LEU A 111 -2.26 7.40 1.30
CA LEU A 111 -1.38 7.24 0.14
C LEU A 111 -1.50 8.42 -0.84
N GLY A 112 -2.69 8.97 -1.00
CA GLY A 112 -2.91 10.18 -1.81
C GLY A 112 -2.19 11.42 -1.23
N GLU A 113 -2.21 11.60 0.08
CA GLU A 113 -1.49 12.68 0.76
C GLU A 113 0.03 12.52 0.61
N LEU A 114 0.53 11.30 0.82
CA LEU A 114 1.94 10.97 0.67
C LEU A 114 2.44 11.16 -0.77
N THR A 115 1.59 10.89 -1.77
CA THR A 115 1.90 11.10 -3.19
C THR A 115 2.25 12.56 -3.48
N LYS A 116 1.49 13.53 -2.96
CA LYS A 116 1.80 14.95 -3.15
C LYS A 116 3.16 15.32 -2.58
N ARG A 117 3.44 14.88 -1.35
CA ARG A 117 4.73 15.13 -0.69
C ARG A 117 5.90 14.53 -1.48
N ALA A 118 5.74 13.34 -2.05
CA ALA A 118 6.75 12.73 -2.90
C ALA A 118 7.02 13.57 -4.15
N TRP A 119 5.97 14.02 -4.83
CA TRP A 119 6.11 14.84 -6.04
C TRP A 119 6.76 16.20 -5.76
N GLU A 120 6.49 16.81 -4.60
CA GLU A 120 7.16 18.05 -4.17
C GLU A 120 8.68 17.90 -4.06
N LYS A 121 9.15 16.67 -3.78
CA LYS A 121 10.57 16.31 -3.76
C LYS A 121 11.08 15.65 -5.06
N ASN A 122 10.29 15.68 -6.13
CA ASN A 122 10.58 15.06 -7.42
C ASN A 122 10.79 13.53 -7.35
N VAL A 123 10.17 12.86 -6.39
CA VAL A 123 10.18 11.39 -6.27
C VAL A 123 8.98 10.82 -7.00
N GLN A 124 9.22 9.89 -7.92
CA GLN A 124 8.18 9.17 -8.65
C GLN A 124 7.43 8.19 -7.72
N VAL A 125 6.13 8.02 -7.96
CA VAL A 125 5.27 7.17 -7.15
C VAL A 125 4.42 6.27 -8.01
N ILE A 126 4.27 5.02 -7.57
CA ILE A 126 3.23 4.07 -8.00
C ILE A 126 2.40 3.75 -6.77
N ILE A 127 1.08 3.78 -6.88
CA ILE A 127 0.19 3.36 -5.81
C ILE A 127 -0.14 1.88 -6.00
N GLU A 128 0.07 1.06 -4.99
CA GLU A 128 -0.43 -0.32 -5.00
C GLU A 128 -1.90 -0.38 -4.56
N GLY A 129 -2.63 -1.32 -5.11
CA GLY A 129 -4.05 -1.45 -4.88
C GLY A 129 -4.54 -2.90 -4.80
N PRO A 130 -5.84 -3.10 -4.56
CA PRO A 130 -6.41 -4.39 -4.22
C PRO A 130 -6.34 -5.40 -5.37
N GLY A 131 -6.23 -6.70 -4.98
CA GLY A 131 -6.44 -7.82 -5.87
C GLY A 131 -7.85 -8.39 -5.74
N HIS A 132 -8.31 -8.66 -4.51
CA HIS A 132 -9.62 -9.24 -4.25
C HIS A 132 -10.72 -8.19 -4.27
N MET A 133 -11.62 -8.28 -5.27
CA MET A 133 -12.69 -7.32 -5.46
C MET A 133 -13.79 -7.89 -6.35
N ALA A 134 -15.04 -7.55 -6.08
CA ALA A 134 -16.14 -7.89 -6.99
C ALA A 134 -16.03 -7.10 -8.31
N LEU A 135 -16.36 -7.73 -9.44
CA LEU A 135 -16.20 -7.11 -10.77
C LEU A 135 -16.92 -5.77 -10.91
N ASN A 136 -18.08 -5.63 -10.31
CA ASN A 136 -18.88 -4.40 -10.35
C ASN A 136 -18.34 -3.26 -9.47
N GLU A 137 -17.30 -3.51 -8.65
CA GLU A 137 -16.67 -2.49 -7.80
C GLU A 137 -15.36 -1.95 -8.40
N ILE A 138 -14.82 -2.60 -9.43
CA ILE A 138 -13.52 -2.26 -10.01
C ILE A 138 -13.50 -0.83 -10.51
N GLU A 139 -14.46 -0.44 -11.35
CA GLU A 139 -14.53 0.91 -11.92
C GLU A 139 -14.61 1.98 -10.82
N ALA A 140 -15.44 1.76 -9.81
CA ALA A 140 -15.59 2.71 -8.69
C ALA A 140 -14.27 2.88 -7.92
N ASN A 141 -13.53 1.79 -7.68
CA ASN A 141 -12.22 1.84 -7.03
C ASN A 141 -11.16 2.53 -7.89
N MET A 142 -11.15 2.31 -9.20
CA MET A 142 -10.25 3.01 -10.13
C MET A 142 -10.51 4.52 -10.14
N VAL A 143 -11.78 4.93 -10.23
CA VAL A 143 -12.16 6.35 -10.17
C VAL A 143 -11.78 6.97 -8.83
N MET A 144 -12.01 6.27 -7.73
CA MET A 144 -11.65 6.73 -6.38
C MET A 144 -10.14 6.93 -6.24
N GLN A 145 -9.34 5.95 -6.66
CA GLN A 145 -7.87 6.05 -6.62
C GLN A 145 -7.37 7.24 -7.45
N LYS A 146 -7.84 7.38 -8.68
CA LYS A 146 -7.42 8.49 -9.54
C LYS A 146 -7.73 9.86 -8.95
N ARG A 147 -8.83 9.98 -8.23
CA ARG A 147 -9.22 11.23 -7.56
C ARG A 147 -8.40 11.46 -6.28
N LEU A 148 -8.30 10.46 -5.43
CA LEU A 148 -7.59 10.58 -4.15
C LEU A 148 -6.07 10.68 -4.31
N CYS A 149 -5.51 9.93 -5.27
CA CYS A 149 -4.07 9.90 -5.54
C CYS A 149 -3.66 10.75 -6.74
N HIS A 150 -4.45 11.75 -7.11
CA HIS A 150 -4.11 12.82 -8.09
C HIS A 150 -3.71 12.31 -9.47
N GLY A 151 -4.24 11.18 -9.91
CA GLY A 151 -3.94 10.56 -11.19
C GLY A 151 -2.66 9.69 -11.19
N ALA A 152 -2.02 9.47 -10.05
CA ALA A 152 -0.86 8.59 -9.95
C ALA A 152 -1.12 7.20 -10.56
N PRO A 153 -0.09 6.53 -11.11
CA PRO A 153 -0.21 5.15 -11.57
C PRO A 153 -0.73 4.23 -10.48
N PHE A 154 -1.59 3.29 -10.86
CA PHE A 154 -2.20 2.34 -9.93
C PHE A 154 -1.80 0.92 -10.32
N TYR A 155 -1.03 0.26 -9.48
CA TYR A 155 -0.66 -1.13 -9.63
C TYR A 155 -1.67 -2.01 -8.91
N VAL A 156 -2.39 -2.82 -9.65
CA VAL A 156 -3.36 -3.78 -9.13
C VAL A 156 -3.01 -5.18 -9.61
N LEU A 157 -3.36 -6.19 -8.81
CA LEU A 157 -3.11 -7.60 -9.17
C LEU A 157 -4.04 -8.10 -10.29
N GLY A 158 -4.67 -7.19 -11.03
CA GLY A 158 -5.83 -7.48 -11.87
C GLY A 158 -6.99 -7.89 -10.96
N PRO A 159 -7.92 -6.98 -10.58
CA PRO A 159 -8.89 -7.26 -9.53
C PRO A 159 -9.50 -8.65 -9.67
N LEU A 160 -9.25 -9.49 -8.67
CA LEU A 160 -9.50 -10.91 -8.70
C LEU A 160 -10.84 -11.24 -8.06
N VAL A 161 -11.54 -12.19 -8.63
CA VAL A 161 -12.67 -12.87 -7.99
C VAL A 161 -12.27 -14.30 -7.62
N THR A 162 -11.05 -14.47 -7.07
CA THR A 162 -10.46 -15.77 -6.74
C THR A 162 -11.23 -16.54 -5.69
N ASP A 163 -11.89 -15.87 -4.77
CA ASP A 163 -12.83 -16.45 -3.82
C ASP A 163 -14.06 -17.09 -4.51
N VAL A 164 -14.35 -16.71 -5.76
CA VAL A 164 -15.46 -17.25 -6.56
C VAL A 164 -14.98 -18.34 -7.51
N ALA A 165 -13.77 -18.24 -8.04
CA ALA A 165 -13.22 -19.14 -9.05
C ALA A 165 -11.80 -19.62 -8.68
N PRO A 166 -11.63 -20.39 -7.60
CA PRO A 166 -10.33 -20.88 -7.17
C PRO A 166 -9.61 -21.67 -8.28
N GLY A 167 -8.34 -21.34 -8.49
CA GLY A 167 -7.51 -21.95 -9.54
C GLY A 167 -7.64 -21.36 -10.94
N TYR A 168 -8.56 -20.40 -11.13
CA TYR A 168 -8.75 -19.65 -12.38
C TYR A 168 -8.29 -18.19 -12.28
N ASP A 169 -7.38 -17.89 -11.38
CA ASP A 169 -6.90 -16.55 -11.07
C ASP A 169 -6.40 -15.81 -12.31
N HIS A 170 -5.69 -16.49 -13.20
CA HIS A 170 -5.17 -15.93 -14.44
C HIS A 170 -6.28 -15.45 -15.39
N ILE A 171 -7.45 -16.10 -15.38
CA ILE A 171 -8.61 -15.71 -16.20
C ILE A 171 -9.35 -14.55 -15.52
N THR A 172 -9.68 -14.68 -14.25
CA THR A 172 -10.41 -13.65 -13.52
C THR A 172 -9.60 -12.37 -13.38
N SER A 173 -8.28 -12.48 -13.18
CA SER A 173 -7.35 -11.36 -13.15
C SER A 173 -7.27 -10.63 -14.49
N ALA A 174 -7.25 -11.36 -15.62
CA ALA A 174 -7.27 -10.75 -16.95
C ALA A 174 -8.56 -9.99 -17.21
N ILE A 175 -9.71 -10.53 -16.80
CA ILE A 175 -11.00 -9.86 -16.92
C ILE A 175 -11.03 -8.61 -16.04
N GLY A 176 -10.64 -8.73 -14.79
CA GLY A 176 -10.59 -7.58 -13.86
C GLY A 176 -9.63 -6.50 -14.33
N GLY A 177 -8.45 -6.87 -14.84
CA GLY A 177 -7.49 -5.94 -15.41
C GLY A 177 -8.00 -5.23 -16.68
N ALA A 178 -8.83 -5.90 -17.47
CA ALA A 178 -9.46 -5.27 -18.64
C ALA A 178 -10.59 -4.28 -18.28
N ILE A 179 -11.22 -4.47 -17.11
CA ILE A 179 -12.22 -3.52 -16.59
C ILE A 179 -11.52 -2.30 -15.98
N ALA A 180 -10.40 -2.50 -15.27
CA ALA A 180 -9.61 -1.44 -14.67
C ALA A 180 -8.93 -0.53 -15.71
#